data_0a01a7b53f9371420f53d3ff037bcc54
#
_entry.id   0a01a7b53f9371420f53d3ff037bcc54
#
_cell.length_a   1.000
_cell.length_b   1.000
_cell.length_c   1.000
_cell.angle_alpha   90.00
_cell.angle_beta   90.00
_cell.angle_gamma   90.00
#
_symmetry.space_group_name_H-M   'P 1'
#
loop_
_entity.id
_entity.type
_entity.pdbx_description
1 polymer ?
#
loop_
_entity_poly.entity_id
_entity_poly.type
_entity_poly.pdbx_seq_one_letter_code
_entity_poly.pdbx_strand_id
1 'polypeptide(L)'
;MENAAIGCCIRREPAETVTLYERRRIGGSKAVLGGILVNEQRELGAELLAYAQSRLKLSNFSVLVGLEVEKLYEGGAVLVMTVKEAHRQIHNVVHGGVIATLADTAGAIAAYTVSPVGAELATIELKINYLLPIAEGKVEAEGTVLRAGRNFIVVECDIRNAQGELAAKALMTFGGSGARAQQSASG
;
A
#
# COMPACT_ATOMS: atom_id res chain seq x y z
N MET A 1 -21.77 -19.03 16.58
CA MET A 1 -20.53 -19.23 15.81
C MET A 1 -20.48 -18.11 14.78
N GLU A 2 -19.79 -17.01 15.15
CA GLU A 2 -19.71 -15.80 14.31
C GLU A 2 -18.58 -15.97 13.30
N ASN A 3 -18.92 -15.83 12.03
CA ASN A 3 -17.98 -15.81 10.92
C ASN A 3 -17.18 -14.51 10.97
N ALA A 4 -15.95 -14.59 11.46
CA ALA A 4 -14.98 -13.50 11.30
C ALA A 4 -14.44 -13.54 9.86
N ALA A 5 -14.94 -12.65 9.02
CA ALA A 5 -14.35 -12.36 7.71
C ALA A 5 -12.94 -11.82 7.92
N ILE A 6 -11.94 -12.48 7.33
CA ILE A 6 -10.54 -12.05 7.31
C ILE A 6 -10.42 -10.91 6.30
N GLY A 7 -10.83 -9.73 6.72
CA GLY A 7 -10.50 -8.48 6.07
C GLY A 7 -9.49 -7.76 6.94
N CYS A 8 -8.58 -6.98 6.34
CA CYS A 8 -7.71 -6.06 7.07
C CYS A 8 -8.60 -5.04 7.80
N CYS A 9 -9.05 -5.40 9.02
CA CYS A 9 -10.11 -4.75 9.77
C CYS A 9 -9.61 -3.48 10.41
N ILE A 10 -10.03 -2.34 9.90
CA ILE A 10 -9.99 -1.07 10.61
C ILE A 10 -11.25 -0.99 11.49
N ARG A 11 -11.16 -1.36 12.77
CA ARG A 11 -12.25 -1.13 13.72
C ARG A 11 -12.44 0.37 13.93
N ARG A 12 -13.69 0.80 13.92
CA ARG A 12 -14.10 2.18 14.20
C ARG A 12 -13.88 2.49 15.68
N GLU A 13 -13.06 3.50 15.96
CA GLU A 13 -13.24 4.37 17.12
C GLU A 13 -13.92 5.64 16.64
N PRO A 14 -14.76 6.34 17.47
CA PRO A 14 -15.44 7.57 17.04
C PRO A 14 -14.36 8.63 16.78
N ALA A 15 -14.20 8.96 15.52
CA ALA A 15 -13.23 9.90 15.03
C ALA A 15 -13.61 11.32 15.41
N GLU A 16 -12.69 12.05 15.99
CA GLU A 16 -12.59 13.48 15.70
C GLU A 16 -12.36 13.61 14.19
N THR A 17 -13.26 14.28 13.53
CA THR A 17 -13.37 14.37 12.08
C THR A 17 -12.18 15.13 11.52
N VAL A 18 -11.17 14.44 11.03
CA VAL A 18 -10.19 15.05 10.13
C VAL A 18 -10.84 15.10 8.74
N THR A 19 -11.46 16.23 8.46
CA THR A 19 -12.00 16.53 7.12
C THR A 19 -10.83 16.88 6.19
N LEU A 20 -10.21 15.90 5.58
CA LEU A 20 -9.02 16.07 4.72
C LEU A 20 -9.23 15.64 3.27
N TYR A 21 -10.47 15.61 2.75
CA TYR A 21 -10.65 15.37 1.32
C TYR A 21 -11.70 16.28 0.70
N GLU A 22 -11.30 17.50 0.40
CA GLU A 22 -11.96 18.27 -0.67
C GLU A 22 -11.44 17.73 -2.02
N ARG A 23 -12.37 17.25 -2.83
CA ARG A 23 -12.11 16.91 -4.25
C ARG A 23 -11.61 18.14 -4.99
N ARG A 24 -10.31 18.37 -5.03
CA ARG A 24 -9.71 19.21 -6.06
C ARG A 24 -9.35 18.33 -7.25
N ARG A 25 -9.85 18.72 -8.43
CA ARG A 25 -9.53 18.10 -9.72
C ARG A 25 -8.02 17.94 -9.84
N ILE A 26 -7.58 16.76 -10.27
CA ILE A 26 -6.20 16.40 -10.54
C ILE A 26 -5.61 17.42 -11.53
N GLY A 27 -4.89 18.39 -11.01
CA GLY A 27 -4.05 19.32 -11.74
C GLY A 27 -2.62 19.17 -11.22
N GLY A 28 -1.99 18.03 -11.49
CA GLY A 28 -0.55 17.85 -11.20
C GLY A 28 0.23 18.80 -12.11
N SER A 29 1.09 19.63 -11.51
CA SER A 29 2.07 20.42 -12.23
C SER A 29 3.02 19.47 -12.95
N LYS A 30 2.97 19.47 -14.29
CA LYS A 30 3.91 18.71 -15.10
C LYS A 30 5.19 19.51 -15.22
N ALA A 31 6.25 19.08 -14.54
CA ALA A 31 7.59 19.60 -14.78
C ALA A 31 8.18 18.94 -16.04
N VAL A 32 8.71 19.75 -16.96
CA VAL A 32 9.39 19.25 -18.17
C VAL A 32 10.88 19.44 -17.97
N LEU A 33 11.61 18.36 -17.75
CA LEU A 33 13.06 18.34 -17.75
C LEU A 33 13.55 17.62 -19.02
N GLY A 34 14.20 18.34 -19.92
CA GLY A 34 14.80 17.76 -21.13
C GLY A 34 13.79 17.06 -22.08
N GLY A 35 12.53 17.52 -22.16
CA GLY A 35 11.50 16.94 -23.03
C GLY A 35 10.79 15.71 -22.44
N ILE A 36 11.16 15.26 -21.24
CA ILE A 36 10.51 14.15 -20.53
C ILE A 36 9.53 14.77 -19.51
N LEU A 37 8.27 14.37 -19.57
CA LEU A 37 7.25 14.71 -18.58
C LEU A 37 7.58 13.96 -17.29
N VAL A 38 8.17 14.66 -16.32
CA VAL A 38 8.34 14.13 -14.96
C VAL A 38 7.06 14.47 -14.20
N ASN A 39 6.30 13.45 -13.84
CA ASN A 39 5.15 13.62 -12.97
C ASN A 39 5.71 13.76 -11.54
N GLU A 40 5.74 15.00 -11.00
CA GLU A 40 6.08 15.19 -9.59
C GLU A 40 5.00 14.49 -8.74
N GLN A 41 5.39 13.41 -8.09
CA GLN A 41 4.53 12.71 -7.15
C GLN A 41 4.26 13.63 -5.97
N ARG A 42 3.02 14.08 -5.83
CA ARG A 42 2.62 14.95 -4.72
C ARG A 42 2.72 14.18 -3.42
N GLU A 43 3.72 14.50 -2.61
CA GLU A 43 3.86 13.93 -1.26
C GLU A 43 2.64 14.29 -0.40
N LEU A 44 2.15 13.31 0.31
CA LEU A 44 1.08 13.48 1.28
C LEU A 44 1.70 13.93 2.61
N GLY A 45 1.00 14.83 3.32
CA GLY A 45 1.53 15.49 4.51
C GLY A 45 1.96 14.53 5.62
N ALA A 46 2.85 15.00 6.50
CA ALA A 46 3.40 14.23 7.61
C ALA A 46 2.33 13.62 8.53
N GLU A 47 1.18 14.27 8.68
CA GLU A 47 0.05 13.77 9.49
C GLU A 47 -0.54 12.48 8.91
N LEU A 48 -0.69 12.39 7.57
CA LEU A 48 -1.20 11.18 6.93
C LEU A 48 -0.18 10.04 7.01
N LEU A 49 1.11 10.34 6.88
CA LEU A 49 2.17 9.36 7.11
C LEU A 49 2.13 8.82 8.55
N ALA A 50 2.03 9.69 9.55
CA ALA A 50 1.92 9.30 10.96
C ALA A 50 0.66 8.47 11.21
N TYR A 51 -0.46 8.82 10.59
CA TYR A 51 -1.69 8.04 10.65
C TYR A 51 -1.50 6.64 10.05
N ALA A 52 -0.94 6.53 8.85
CA ALA A 52 -0.68 5.23 8.21
C ALA A 52 0.26 4.35 9.06
N GLN A 53 1.32 4.94 9.62
CA GLN A 53 2.22 4.24 10.54
C GLN A 53 1.49 3.76 11.80
N SER A 54 0.62 4.59 12.38
CA SER A 54 -0.17 4.20 13.55
C SER A 54 -1.13 3.05 13.25
N ARG A 55 -1.77 3.07 12.08
CA ARG A 55 -2.67 1.98 11.64
C ARG A 55 -1.92 0.68 11.41
N LEU A 56 -0.74 0.75 10.79
CA LEU A 56 0.09 -0.43 10.55
C LEU A 56 0.50 -1.11 11.87
N LYS A 57 0.77 -0.33 12.91
CA LYS A 57 1.10 -0.84 14.26
C LYS A 57 -0.06 -1.55 14.96
N LEU A 58 -1.32 -1.33 14.55
CA LEU A 58 -2.47 -2.07 15.07
C LEU A 58 -2.61 -3.48 14.46
N SER A 59 -1.92 -3.75 13.37
CA SER A 59 -1.86 -5.07 12.76
C SER A 59 -0.77 -5.91 13.44
N ASN A 60 -1.15 -6.88 14.25
CA ASN A 60 -0.21 -7.79 14.91
C ASN A 60 0.71 -8.48 13.90
N PHE A 61 0.20 -8.83 12.72
CA PHE A 61 0.98 -9.48 11.68
C PHE A 61 2.01 -8.53 11.06
N SER A 62 1.63 -7.28 10.79
CA SER A 62 2.56 -6.25 10.29
C SER A 62 3.67 -5.97 11.29
N VAL A 63 3.34 -5.94 12.59
CA VAL A 63 4.32 -5.80 13.69
C VAL A 63 5.25 -7.01 13.76
N LEU A 64 4.72 -8.24 13.65
CA LEU A 64 5.50 -9.46 13.64
C LEU A 64 6.52 -9.47 12.51
N VAL A 65 6.10 -9.10 11.31
CA VAL A 65 6.99 -8.98 10.12
C VAL A 65 7.91 -7.76 10.24
N GLY A 66 7.54 -6.73 11.01
CA GLY A 66 8.33 -5.52 11.18
C GLY A 66 8.21 -4.58 9.98
N LEU A 67 7.00 -4.42 9.46
CA LEU A 67 6.70 -3.50 8.37
C LEU A 67 6.64 -2.06 8.88
N GLU A 68 7.20 -1.12 8.11
CA GLU A 68 7.16 0.30 8.40
C GLU A 68 6.79 1.07 7.13
N VAL A 69 5.97 2.13 7.28
CA VAL A 69 5.68 3.05 6.16
C VAL A 69 6.77 4.11 6.15
N GLU A 70 7.51 4.21 5.06
CA GLU A 70 8.58 5.20 4.91
C GLU A 70 8.11 6.46 4.19
N LYS A 71 7.30 6.30 3.13
CA LYS A 71 6.83 7.40 2.30
C LYS A 71 5.41 7.18 1.82
N LEU A 72 4.64 8.28 1.72
CA LEU A 72 3.32 8.30 1.07
C LEU A 72 3.26 9.43 0.04
N TYR A 73 2.66 9.13 -1.10
CA TYR A 73 2.30 10.11 -2.11
C TYR A 73 0.96 9.74 -2.76
N GLU A 74 0.34 10.66 -3.45
CA GLU A 74 -0.93 10.39 -4.11
C GLU A 74 -0.78 9.27 -5.15
N GLY A 75 -1.47 8.17 -4.94
CA GLY A 75 -1.36 6.94 -5.76
C GLY A 75 -0.16 6.06 -5.42
N GLY A 76 0.55 6.30 -4.31
CA GLY A 76 1.66 5.42 -3.96
C GLY A 76 2.07 5.39 -2.49
N ALA A 77 2.79 4.33 -2.15
CA ALA A 77 3.35 4.11 -0.82
C ALA A 77 4.67 3.35 -0.89
N VAL A 78 5.63 3.76 -0.08
CA VAL A 78 6.87 3.03 0.14
C VAL A 78 6.85 2.44 1.53
N LEU A 79 6.94 1.12 1.59
CA LEU A 79 7.09 0.36 2.82
C LEU A 79 8.45 -0.30 2.89
N VAL A 80 8.92 -0.48 4.11
CA VAL A 80 10.22 -1.12 4.34
C VAL A 80 10.11 -2.16 5.43
N MET A 81 11.03 -3.12 5.39
CA MET A 81 11.33 -4.02 6.50
C MET A 81 12.83 -4.30 6.56
N THR A 82 13.36 -4.58 7.76
CA THR A 82 14.71 -5.10 7.93
C THR A 82 14.64 -6.63 8.06
N VAL A 83 15.45 -7.32 7.28
CA VAL A 83 15.50 -8.80 7.31
C VAL A 83 15.94 -9.29 8.67
N LYS A 84 15.15 -10.21 9.25
CA LYS A 84 15.43 -10.91 10.50
C LYS A 84 15.53 -12.41 10.24
N GLU A 85 16.10 -13.17 11.20
CA GLU A 85 16.18 -14.61 11.10
C GLU A 85 14.80 -15.27 10.90
N ALA A 86 13.78 -14.76 11.61
CA ALA A 86 12.40 -15.25 11.49
C ALA A 86 11.78 -15.05 10.10
N HIS A 87 12.38 -14.25 9.22
CA HIS A 87 11.91 -14.04 7.85
C HIS A 87 12.48 -15.06 6.87
N ARG A 88 13.51 -15.82 7.27
CA ARG A 88 14.26 -16.70 6.38
C ARG A 88 13.61 -18.06 6.25
N GLN A 89 13.73 -18.62 5.09
CA GLN A 89 13.38 -20.00 4.80
C GLN A 89 14.65 -20.90 4.88
N ILE A 90 14.49 -22.22 4.68
CA ILE A 90 15.54 -23.23 4.83
C ILE A 90 16.81 -22.99 4.00
N HIS A 91 16.73 -22.19 2.93
CA HIS A 91 17.88 -21.82 2.09
C HIS A 91 18.53 -20.50 2.49
N ASN A 92 18.24 -20.00 3.70
CA ASN A 92 18.86 -18.81 4.27
C ASN A 92 18.55 -17.49 3.55
N VAL A 93 17.49 -17.46 2.74
CA VAL A 93 16.95 -16.27 2.09
C VAL A 93 15.55 -15.97 2.61
N VAL A 94 15.08 -14.74 2.44
CA VAL A 94 13.75 -14.32 2.87
C VAL A 94 12.69 -15.20 2.21
N HIS A 95 11.76 -15.70 3.01
CA HIS A 95 10.64 -16.49 2.52
C HIS A 95 9.76 -15.67 1.58
N GLY A 96 9.38 -16.24 0.43
CA GLY A 96 8.54 -15.56 -0.55
C GLY A 96 7.23 -15.02 0.01
N GLY A 97 6.64 -15.70 1.01
CA GLY A 97 5.45 -15.22 1.70
C GLY A 97 5.67 -13.90 2.45
N VAL A 98 6.86 -13.68 3.02
CA VAL A 98 7.21 -12.40 3.67
C VAL A 98 7.29 -11.28 2.64
N ILE A 99 7.93 -11.56 1.48
CA ILE A 99 8.03 -10.60 0.37
C ILE A 99 6.64 -10.28 -0.19
N ALA A 100 5.78 -11.29 -0.35
CA ALA A 100 4.40 -11.10 -0.80
C ALA A 100 3.58 -10.25 0.20
N THR A 101 3.76 -10.47 1.51
CA THR A 101 3.13 -9.66 2.56
C THR A 101 3.56 -8.19 2.47
N LEU A 102 4.85 -7.92 2.29
CA LEU A 102 5.36 -6.56 2.14
C LEU A 102 4.76 -5.88 0.89
N ALA A 103 4.71 -6.60 -0.24
CA ALA A 103 4.12 -6.12 -1.49
C ALA A 103 2.62 -5.83 -1.35
N ASP A 104 1.85 -6.77 -0.77
CA ASP A 104 0.40 -6.63 -0.57
C ASP A 104 0.07 -5.43 0.32
N THR A 105 0.83 -5.28 1.41
CA THR A 105 0.63 -4.17 2.35
C THR A 105 0.98 -2.81 1.71
N ALA A 106 2.08 -2.75 0.95
CA ALA A 106 2.46 -1.54 0.21
C ALA A 106 1.40 -1.15 -0.83
N GLY A 107 0.91 -2.15 -1.58
CA GLY A 107 -0.16 -1.96 -2.55
C GLY A 107 -1.47 -1.51 -1.93
N ALA A 108 -1.86 -2.11 -0.80
CA ALA A 108 -3.07 -1.72 -0.08
C ALA A 108 -3.00 -0.26 0.41
N ILE A 109 -1.87 0.14 1.01
CA ILE A 109 -1.68 1.51 1.48
C ILE A 109 -1.68 2.49 0.29
N ALA A 110 -1.01 2.15 -0.82
CA ALA A 110 -1.07 2.94 -2.05
C ALA A 110 -2.51 3.11 -2.56
N ALA A 111 -3.30 2.03 -2.57
CA ALA A 111 -4.70 2.08 -2.98
C ALA A 111 -5.56 2.97 -2.05
N TYR A 112 -5.28 2.97 -0.74
CA TYR A 112 -5.96 3.85 0.22
C TYR A 112 -5.67 5.33 -0.03
N THR A 113 -4.51 5.71 -0.57
CA THR A 113 -4.18 7.12 -0.85
C THR A 113 -5.11 7.76 -1.89
N VAL A 114 -5.75 6.96 -2.75
CA VAL A 114 -6.69 7.40 -3.80
C VAL A 114 -8.14 7.03 -3.51
N SER A 115 -8.40 6.39 -2.37
CA SER A 115 -9.73 5.95 -1.98
C SER A 115 -10.47 7.00 -1.16
N PRO A 116 -11.82 7.01 -1.18
CA PRO A 116 -12.60 7.86 -0.28
C PRO A 116 -12.29 7.55 1.19
N VAL A 117 -12.43 8.56 2.05
CA VAL A 117 -12.32 8.37 3.51
C VAL A 117 -13.35 7.35 3.99
N GLY A 118 -12.90 6.38 4.77
CA GLY A 118 -13.75 5.29 5.27
C GLY A 118 -13.99 4.16 4.27
N ALA A 119 -13.30 4.16 3.11
CA ALA A 119 -13.32 3.00 2.23
C ALA A 119 -12.73 1.78 2.93
N GLU A 120 -13.34 0.62 2.67
CA GLU A 120 -12.82 -0.68 3.09
C GLU A 120 -12.35 -1.42 1.84
N LEU A 121 -11.06 -1.66 1.74
CA LEU A 121 -10.43 -2.36 0.62
C LEU A 121 -10.04 -3.78 1.05
N ALA A 122 -10.19 -4.71 0.11
CA ALA A 122 -9.69 -6.07 0.24
C ALA A 122 -8.87 -6.42 -1.01
N THR A 123 -7.80 -7.16 -0.82
CA THR A 123 -7.02 -7.75 -1.92
C THR A 123 -7.86 -8.82 -2.59
N ILE A 124 -8.11 -8.68 -3.89
CA ILE A 124 -8.84 -9.66 -4.71
C ILE A 124 -7.85 -10.61 -5.36
N GLU A 125 -6.73 -10.07 -5.84
CA GLU A 125 -5.70 -10.84 -6.51
C GLU A 125 -4.33 -10.23 -6.22
N LEU A 126 -3.34 -11.07 -6.05
CA LEU A 126 -1.94 -10.75 -6.01
C LEU A 126 -1.18 -11.73 -6.88
N LYS A 127 -0.53 -11.23 -7.92
CA LYS A 127 0.45 -11.96 -8.72
C LYS A 127 1.83 -11.39 -8.43
N ILE A 128 2.80 -12.24 -8.09
CA ILE A 128 4.17 -11.83 -7.81
C ILE A 128 5.17 -12.70 -8.59
N ASN A 129 6.22 -12.07 -9.11
CA ASN A 129 7.39 -12.73 -9.68
C ASN A 129 8.60 -12.42 -8.80
N TYR A 130 9.27 -13.45 -8.32
CA TYR A 130 10.53 -13.36 -7.58
C TYR A 130 11.67 -13.42 -8.58
N LEU A 131 12.53 -12.41 -8.58
CA LEU A 131 13.57 -12.20 -9.59
C LEU A 131 14.96 -12.46 -9.02
N LEU A 132 15.21 -12.02 -7.77
CA LEU A 132 16.47 -12.20 -7.07
C LEU A 132 16.21 -12.65 -5.61
N PRO A 133 17.07 -13.50 -5.05
CA PRO A 133 17.00 -13.86 -3.63
C PRO A 133 17.40 -12.65 -2.77
N ILE A 134 16.72 -12.50 -1.62
CA ILE A 134 17.05 -11.51 -0.61
C ILE A 134 17.55 -12.26 0.63
N ALA A 135 18.80 -12.01 1.05
CA ALA A 135 19.40 -12.69 2.19
C ALA A 135 19.40 -11.82 3.47
N GLU A 136 19.62 -10.52 3.33
CA GLU A 136 19.83 -9.62 4.47
C GLU A 136 19.54 -8.15 4.10
N GLY A 137 19.62 -7.28 5.11
CA GLY A 137 19.52 -5.84 4.95
C GLY A 137 18.09 -5.32 4.92
N LYS A 138 17.93 -4.08 4.48
CA LYS A 138 16.64 -3.41 4.29
C LYS A 138 16.02 -3.87 2.98
N VAL A 139 14.75 -4.19 3.02
CA VAL A 139 13.93 -4.47 1.83
C VAL A 139 12.91 -3.35 1.71
N GLU A 140 12.79 -2.81 0.51
CA GLU A 140 11.86 -1.74 0.17
C GLU A 140 10.82 -2.25 -0.80
N ALA A 141 9.56 -1.88 -0.60
CA ALA A 141 8.46 -2.14 -1.52
C ALA A 141 7.73 -0.84 -1.85
N GLU A 142 7.75 -0.47 -3.11
CA GLU A 142 7.03 0.69 -3.63
C GLU A 142 5.78 0.24 -4.38
N GLY A 143 4.61 0.47 -3.77
CA GLY A 143 3.31 0.27 -4.41
C GLY A 143 2.90 1.52 -5.19
N THR A 144 2.49 1.35 -6.46
CA THR A 144 2.04 2.45 -7.33
C THR A 144 0.71 2.10 -7.96
N VAL A 145 -0.28 2.96 -7.81
CA VAL A 145 -1.60 2.82 -8.43
C VAL A 145 -1.50 3.06 -9.93
N LEU A 146 -1.80 2.02 -10.71
CA LEU A 146 -1.87 2.10 -12.17
C LEU A 146 -3.24 2.63 -12.62
N ARG A 147 -4.30 2.24 -11.91
CA ARG A 147 -5.67 2.65 -12.20
C ARG A 147 -6.53 2.61 -10.95
N ALA A 148 -7.19 3.71 -10.63
CA ALA A 148 -8.26 3.77 -9.66
C ALA A 148 -9.61 3.82 -10.39
N GLY A 149 -10.34 2.71 -10.35
CA GLY A 149 -11.70 2.59 -10.88
C GLY A 149 -12.74 2.70 -9.77
N ARG A 150 -14.01 2.71 -10.16
CA ARG A 150 -15.12 2.78 -9.19
C ARG A 150 -15.22 1.55 -8.28
N ASN A 151 -14.92 0.36 -8.80
CA ASN A 151 -15.07 -0.90 -8.10
C ASN A 151 -13.72 -1.56 -7.77
N PHE A 152 -12.69 -1.26 -8.56
CA PHE A 152 -11.38 -1.90 -8.46
C PHE A 152 -10.27 -0.89 -8.62
N ILE A 153 -9.19 -1.12 -7.87
CA ILE A 153 -7.93 -0.36 -7.97
C ILE A 153 -6.85 -1.36 -8.35
N VAL A 154 -6.13 -1.08 -9.43
CA VAL A 154 -5.01 -1.89 -9.88
C VAL A 154 -3.72 -1.21 -9.45
N VAL A 155 -2.84 -1.97 -8.81
CA VAL A 155 -1.58 -1.49 -8.24
C VAL A 155 -0.45 -2.40 -8.69
N GLU A 156 0.66 -1.83 -9.13
CA GLU A 156 1.92 -2.55 -9.24
C GLU A 156 2.78 -2.31 -8.00
N CYS A 157 3.71 -3.23 -7.72
CA CYS A 157 4.67 -3.06 -6.64
C CYS A 157 6.05 -3.56 -7.07
N ASP A 158 7.05 -2.69 -6.94
CA ASP A 158 8.46 -3.03 -7.08
C ASP A 158 9.06 -3.31 -5.71
N ILE A 159 9.70 -4.47 -5.56
CA ILE A 159 10.38 -4.84 -4.33
C ILE A 159 11.88 -4.86 -4.59
N ARG A 160 12.63 -4.07 -3.82
CA ARG A 160 14.08 -3.90 -3.97
C ARG A 160 14.82 -4.39 -2.73
N ASN A 161 16.00 -4.99 -2.97
CA ASN A 161 16.91 -5.38 -1.91
C ASN A 161 17.74 -4.18 -1.40
N ALA A 162 18.62 -4.41 -0.43
CA ALA A 162 19.46 -3.37 0.17
C ALA A 162 20.44 -2.71 -0.82
N GLN A 163 20.70 -3.32 -1.97
CA GLN A 163 21.54 -2.78 -3.05
C GLN A 163 20.71 -1.97 -4.07
N GLY A 164 19.39 -1.86 -3.88
CA GLY A 164 18.48 -1.19 -4.80
C GLY A 164 18.10 -2.02 -6.03
N GLU A 165 18.51 -3.29 -6.09
CA GLU A 165 18.18 -4.17 -7.20
C GLU A 165 16.73 -4.66 -7.11
N LEU A 166 16.05 -4.77 -8.24
CA LEU A 166 14.68 -5.28 -8.31
C LEU A 166 14.65 -6.78 -8.01
N ALA A 167 14.24 -7.11 -6.80
CA ALA A 167 14.23 -8.49 -6.30
C ALA A 167 12.88 -9.20 -6.52
N ALA A 168 11.78 -8.46 -6.58
CA ALA A 168 10.48 -8.98 -6.98
C ALA A 168 9.61 -7.88 -7.60
N LYS A 169 8.63 -8.29 -8.41
CA LYS A 169 7.60 -7.40 -8.93
C LYS A 169 6.23 -8.04 -8.78
N ALA A 170 5.26 -7.25 -8.28
CA ALA A 170 3.88 -7.69 -8.11
C ALA A 170 2.91 -6.83 -8.91
N LEU A 171 1.77 -7.44 -9.26
CA LEU A 171 0.58 -6.77 -9.77
C LEU A 171 -0.60 -7.23 -8.93
N MET A 172 -1.41 -6.28 -8.47
CA MET A 172 -2.47 -6.53 -7.52
C MET A 172 -3.75 -5.82 -7.93
N THR A 173 -4.87 -6.42 -7.54
CA THR A 173 -6.19 -5.82 -7.66
C THR A 173 -6.83 -5.72 -6.28
N PHE A 174 -7.23 -4.52 -5.91
CA PHE A 174 -7.99 -4.25 -4.70
C PHE A 174 -9.44 -3.91 -5.07
N GLY A 175 -10.38 -4.40 -4.28
CA GLY A 175 -11.79 -4.07 -4.39
C GLY A 175 -12.34 -3.64 -3.05
N GLY A 176 -13.39 -2.81 -3.05
CA GLY A 176 -13.96 -2.33 -1.81
C GLY A 176 -15.36 -1.79 -1.93
N SER A 177 -16.07 -1.74 -0.80
CA SER A 177 -17.48 -1.35 -0.71
C SER A 177 -17.72 0.17 -0.67
N GLY A 178 -16.68 1.00 -0.67
CA GLY A 178 -16.77 2.46 -0.46
C GLY A 178 -17.46 3.26 -1.57
N ALA A 179 -17.65 2.67 -2.76
CA ALA A 179 -18.24 3.40 -3.90
C ALA A 179 -19.77 3.36 -3.96
N ARG A 180 -20.44 2.49 -3.21
CA ARG A 180 -21.92 2.30 -3.28
C ARG A 180 -22.73 3.21 -2.36
N ALA A 181 -22.14 3.83 -1.36
CA ALA A 181 -22.89 4.56 -0.33
C ALA A 181 -23.44 5.94 -0.76
N GLN A 182 -23.09 6.45 -1.94
CA GLN A 182 -23.52 7.80 -2.38
C GLN A 182 -24.64 7.83 -3.44
N GLN A 183 -25.14 6.68 -3.90
CA GLN A 183 -26.23 6.65 -4.92
C GLN A 183 -27.63 6.30 -4.38
N SER A 184 -27.80 6.01 -3.10
CA SER A 184 -29.11 5.67 -2.53
C SER A 184 -29.79 6.81 -1.77
N ALA A 185 -29.26 8.05 -1.81
CA ALA A 185 -29.84 9.20 -1.12
C ALA A 185 -30.50 10.24 -2.06
N SER A 186 -30.74 9.89 -3.32
CA SER A 186 -31.51 10.75 -4.25
C SER A 186 -32.43 9.88 -5.11
N GLY A 187 -33.50 9.44 -4.50
CA GLY A 187 -34.65 8.83 -5.12
C GLY A 187 -35.89 9.29 -4.36
#